data_886e56fcb3663732eac0eccc532b1a03
#
_entry.id   886e56fcb3663732eac0eccc532b1a03
#
_cell.length_a   1.000
_cell.length_b   1.000
_cell.length_c   1.000
_cell.angle_alpha   90.00
_cell.angle_beta   90.00
_cell.angle_gamma   90.00
#
_symmetry.space_group_name_H-M   'P 1'
#
loop_
_entity.id
_entity.type
_entity.pdbx_description
1 polymer ?
#
loop_
_entity_poly.entity_id
_entity_poly.type
_entity_poly.pdbx_seq_one_letter_code
_entity_poly.pdbx_strand_id
1 'polypeptide(L)'
;MKKVSIVYWSNGGNVEVLANTIAQSAGAAGAEVTIKHVVDANIDDVINADAVAFGSPSMDNNRIEQHEMEPFITQFKLLPNCGKKIVLFGSYGWDEGQFMKDWVVRMKDYGFDVIGDLAVKESPNEEQLNLAKELGKRLSE
;
A
#
# COMPACT_ATOMS: atom_id res chain seq x y z
N MET A 1 -8.57 -10.64 -16.58
CA MET A 1 -7.68 -9.53 -16.20
C MET A 1 -7.77 -9.30 -14.71
N LYS A 2 -6.63 -9.26 -14.04
CA LYS A 2 -6.59 -9.03 -12.59
C LYS A 2 -6.91 -7.58 -12.26
N LYS A 3 -7.75 -7.35 -11.28
CA LYS A 3 -8.08 -6.00 -10.82
C LYS A 3 -7.20 -5.66 -9.63
N VAL A 4 -6.44 -4.59 -9.74
CA VAL A 4 -5.52 -4.11 -8.69
C VAL A 4 -5.95 -2.73 -8.26
N SER A 5 -6.15 -2.54 -6.95
CA SER A 5 -6.46 -1.23 -6.37
C SER A 5 -5.27 -0.74 -5.57
N ILE A 6 -4.94 0.53 -5.73
CA ILE A 6 -3.89 1.17 -4.94
C ILE A 6 -4.50 2.34 -4.20
N VAL A 7 -4.42 2.30 -2.87
CA VAL A 7 -4.97 3.32 -1.99
C VAL A 7 -3.84 3.86 -1.13
N TYR A 8 -3.62 5.16 -1.16
CA TYR A 8 -2.49 5.76 -0.46
C TYR A 8 -2.85 7.12 0.15
N TRP A 9 -2.05 7.54 1.11
CA TRP A 9 -2.06 8.92 1.62
C TRP A 9 -0.69 9.53 1.35
N SER A 10 -0.66 10.75 0.82
CA SER A 10 0.59 11.44 0.57
C SER A 10 0.41 12.94 0.78
N ASN A 11 1.44 13.54 1.35
CA ASN A 11 1.54 14.99 1.48
C ASN A 11 3.02 15.34 1.33
N GLY A 12 3.44 15.62 0.11
CA GLY A 12 4.85 15.87 -0.19
C GLY A 12 5.40 15.01 -1.28
N GLY A 13 4.68 13.97 -1.72
CA GLY A 13 4.94 13.27 -2.95
C GLY A 13 5.73 11.97 -2.88
N ASN A 14 6.45 11.65 -1.80
CA ASN A 14 7.25 10.42 -1.76
C ASN A 14 6.41 9.15 -1.88
N VAL A 15 5.32 9.07 -1.11
CA VAL A 15 4.42 7.93 -1.17
C VAL A 15 3.70 7.89 -2.52
N GLU A 16 3.35 9.05 -3.06
CA GLU A 16 2.71 9.13 -4.37
C GLU A 16 3.62 8.62 -5.49
N VAL A 17 4.91 8.90 -5.43
CA VAL A 17 5.88 8.38 -6.39
C VAL A 17 5.89 6.85 -6.36
N LEU A 18 5.90 6.26 -5.16
CA LEU A 18 5.85 4.81 -5.02
C LEU A 18 4.53 4.25 -5.54
N ALA A 19 3.41 4.90 -5.22
CA ALA A 19 2.09 4.47 -5.68
C ALA A 19 2.01 4.45 -7.21
N ASN A 20 2.48 5.51 -7.85
CA ASN A 20 2.47 5.60 -9.31
C ASN A 20 3.38 4.56 -9.95
N THR A 21 4.53 4.30 -9.34
CA THR A 21 5.48 3.29 -9.85
C THR A 21 4.86 1.89 -9.80
N ILE A 22 4.21 1.56 -8.69
CA ILE A 22 3.51 0.28 -8.55
C ILE A 22 2.36 0.17 -9.55
N ALA A 23 1.60 1.25 -9.72
CA ALA A 23 0.48 1.29 -10.66
C ALA A 23 0.93 1.05 -12.10
N GLN A 24 1.98 1.74 -12.53
CA GLN A 24 2.52 1.58 -13.87
C GLN A 24 3.01 0.16 -14.13
N SER A 25 3.71 -0.41 -13.15
CA SER A 25 4.25 -1.76 -13.27
C SER A 25 3.14 -2.81 -13.33
N ALA A 26 2.12 -2.69 -12.48
CA ALA A 26 0.99 -3.63 -12.49
C ALA A 26 0.23 -3.53 -13.83
N GLY A 27 0.00 -2.31 -14.32
CA GLY A 27 -0.66 -2.10 -15.60
C GLY A 27 0.13 -2.66 -16.77
N ALA A 28 1.45 -2.48 -16.76
CA ALA A 28 2.33 -3.03 -17.80
C ALA A 28 2.33 -4.56 -17.79
N ALA A 29 2.07 -5.17 -16.63
CA ALA A 29 1.97 -6.63 -16.50
C ALA A 29 0.55 -7.16 -16.83
N GLY A 30 -0.36 -6.31 -17.28
CA GLY A 30 -1.68 -6.69 -17.77
C GLY A 30 -2.83 -6.51 -16.79
N ALA A 31 -2.60 -5.93 -15.63
CA ALA A 31 -3.67 -5.70 -14.66
C ALA A 31 -4.51 -4.48 -15.02
N GLU A 32 -5.77 -4.51 -14.58
CA GLU A 32 -6.63 -3.33 -14.59
C GLU A 32 -6.40 -2.59 -13.27
N VAL A 33 -5.80 -1.42 -13.32
CA VAL A 33 -5.34 -0.72 -12.12
C VAL A 33 -6.21 0.50 -11.82
N THR A 34 -6.63 0.62 -10.56
CA THR A 34 -7.25 1.82 -10.01
C THR A 34 -6.33 2.38 -8.94
N ILE A 35 -6.02 3.66 -9.02
CA ILE A 35 -5.17 4.33 -8.03
C ILE A 35 -5.92 5.53 -7.46
N LYS A 36 -6.04 5.61 -6.13
CA LYS A 36 -6.76 6.68 -5.46
C LYS A 36 -6.05 7.13 -4.20
N HIS A 37 -6.05 8.45 -3.97
CA HIS A 37 -5.74 8.95 -2.63
C HIS A 37 -6.85 8.46 -1.70
N VAL A 38 -6.51 8.16 -0.45
CA VAL A 38 -7.46 7.56 0.49
C VAL A 38 -8.71 8.41 0.71
N VAL A 39 -8.62 9.74 0.56
CA VAL A 39 -9.78 10.63 0.71
C VAL A 39 -10.87 10.33 -0.33
N ASP A 40 -10.49 9.77 -1.47
CA ASP A 40 -11.42 9.44 -2.56
C ASP A 40 -11.77 7.96 -2.59
N ALA A 41 -11.20 7.15 -1.69
CA ALA A 41 -11.38 5.71 -1.69
C ALA A 41 -12.49 5.28 -0.73
N ASN A 42 -13.06 4.11 -1.01
CA ASN A 42 -14.00 3.48 -0.10
C ASN A 42 -13.68 1.98 -0.01
N ILE A 43 -14.35 1.28 0.91
CA ILE A 43 -14.04 -0.14 1.13
C ILE A 43 -14.33 -1.01 -0.09
N ASP A 44 -15.26 -0.60 -0.95
CA ASP A 44 -15.58 -1.36 -2.16
C ASP A 44 -14.40 -1.40 -3.13
N ASP A 45 -13.56 -0.36 -3.14
CA ASP A 45 -12.35 -0.35 -3.95
C ASP A 45 -11.42 -1.51 -3.59
N VAL A 46 -11.42 -1.92 -2.33
CA VAL A 46 -10.62 -3.04 -1.85
C VAL A 46 -11.36 -4.36 -2.02
N ILE A 47 -12.63 -4.41 -1.63
CA ILE A 47 -13.42 -5.64 -1.67
C ILE A 47 -13.52 -6.18 -3.10
N ASN A 48 -13.69 -5.30 -4.07
CA ASN A 48 -13.89 -5.70 -5.47
C ASN A 48 -12.58 -5.95 -6.23
N ALA A 49 -11.43 -5.66 -5.61
CA ALA A 49 -10.14 -5.90 -6.25
C ALA A 49 -9.64 -7.31 -5.97
N ASP A 50 -8.84 -7.84 -6.90
CA ASP A 50 -8.17 -9.14 -6.72
C ASP A 50 -6.93 -9.01 -5.84
N ALA A 51 -6.25 -7.86 -5.91
CA ALA A 51 -5.10 -7.56 -5.09
C ALA A 51 -5.05 -6.05 -4.81
N VAL A 52 -4.42 -5.66 -3.71
CA VAL A 52 -4.43 -4.27 -3.26
C VAL A 52 -3.05 -3.83 -2.78
N ALA A 53 -2.73 -2.57 -2.99
CA ALA A 53 -1.57 -1.93 -2.37
C ALA A 53 -2.06 -0.79 -1.48
N PHE A 54 -1.56 -0.75 -0.24
CA PHE A 54 -1.84 0.35 0.69
C PHE A 54 -0.54 1.11 0.95
N GLY A 55 -0.60 2.43 0.90
CA GLY A 55 0.57 3.26 1.11
C GLY A 55 0.34 4.40 2.08
N SER A 56 1.33 4.67 2.94
CA SER A 56 1.28 5.76 3.90
C SER A 56 2.69 6.15 4.34
N PRO A 57 2.93 7.43 4.65
CA PRO A 57 4.16 7.78 5.34
C PRO A 57 4.08 7.37 6.80
N SER A 58 5.26 7.28 7.45
CA SER A 58 5.34 7.15 8.90
C SER A 58 5.10 8.53 9.50
N MET A 59 4.12 8.62 10.39
CA MET A 59 3.72 9.86 11.03
C MET A 59 3.96 9.80 12.54
N ASP A 60 3.19 10.54 13.32
CA ASP A 60 3.33 10.62 14.78
C ASP A 60 3.46 9.24 15.42
N ASN A 61 4.45 9.07 16.27
CA ASN A 61 4.72 7.84 17.02
C ASN A 61 4.97 6.65 16.09
N ASN A 62 5.57 6.91 14.91
CA ASN A 62 5.96 5.86 13.97
C ASN A 62 4.77 5.00 13.53
N ARG A 63 3.66 5.66 13.20
CA ARG A 63 2.43 5.02 12.75
C ARG A 63 2.04 5.51 11.37
N ILE A 64 1.15 4.78 10.70
CA ILE A 64 0.56 5.26 9.46
C ILE A 64 -0.19 6.58 9.72
N GLU A 65 -0.51 7.30 8.66
CA GLU A 65 -1.22 8.57 8.78
C GLU A 65 -2.55 8.36 9.54
N GLN A 66 -2.83 9.20 10.53
CA GLN A 66 -3.87 8.95 11.53
C GLN A 66 -5.23 9.57 11.25
N HIS A 67 -5.29 10.58 10.37
CA HIS A 67 -6.55 11.29 10.13
C HIS A 67 -7.42 10.67 9.05
N GLU A 68 -6.81 10.06 8.05
CA GLU A 68 -7.52 9.52 6.91
C GLU A 68 -7.19 8.06 6.64
N MET A 69 -5.90 7.70 6.62
CA MET A 69 -5.49 6.32 6.37
C MET A 69 -5.86 5.40 7.52
N GLU A 70 -5.61 5.80 8.76
CA GLU A 70 -5.92 4.96 9.92
C GLU A 70 -7.42 4.60 9.99
N PRO A 71 -8.36 5.56 9.88
CA PRO A 71 -9.78 5.21 9.87
C PRO A 71 -10.16 4.30 8.71
N PHE A 72 -9.53 4.49 7.54
CA PHE A 72 -9.80 3.63 6.39
C PHE A 72 -9.34 2.19 6.66
N ILE A 73 -8.12 2.01 7.15
CA ILE A 73 -7.54 0.69 7.44
C ILE A 73 -8.33 -0.02 8.55
N THR A 74 -8.75 0.71 9.58
CA THR A 74 -9.48 0.14 10.71
C THR A 74 -10.78 -0.55 10.27
N GLN A 75 -11.41 -0.09 9.20
CA GLN A 75 -12.64 -0.69 8.69
C GLN A 75 -12.48 -2.17 8.34
N PHE A 76 -11.26 -2.59 7.97
CA PHE A 76 -11.00 -3.97 7.56
C PHE A 76 -10.81 -4.94 8.73
N LYS A 77 -10.72 -4.42 9.95
CA LYS A 77 -10.52 -5.26 11.15
C LYS A 77 -11.62 -6.28 11.32
N LEU A 78 -12.86 -5.92 11.01
CA LEU A 78 -14.03 -6.78 11.21
C LEU A 78 -14.60 -7.36 9.91
N LEU A 79 -13.90 -7.16 8.80
CA LEU A 79 -14.35 -7.68 7.50
C LEU A 79 -13.67 -9.01 7.18
N PRO A 80 -14.38 -9.90 6.44
CA PRO A 80 -13.75 -11.15 6.01
C PRO A 80 -12.82 -10.89 4.82
N ASN A 81 -11.54 -10.68 5.11
CA ASN A 81 -10.56 -10.33 4.08
C ASN A 81 -10.08 -11.53 3.26
N CYS A 82 -10.31 -12.76 3.76
CA CYS A 82 -10.20 -14.02 3.02
C CYS A 82 -8.83 -14.25 2.35
N GLY A 83 -7.76 -13.81 2.99
CA GLY A 83 -6.42 -14.00 2.45
C GLY A 83 -6.13 -13.19 1.18
N LYS A 84 -6.86 -12.09 0.97
CA LYS A 84 -6.61 -11.23 -0.20
C LYS A 84 -5.15 -10.78 -0.22
N LYS A 85 -4.51 -10.89 -1.37
CA LYS A 85 -3.10 -10.50 -1.53
C LYS A 85 -2.96 -8.99 -1.50
N ILE A 86 -2.04 -8.52 -0.66
CA ILE A 86 -1.75 -7.09 -0.58
C ILE A 86 -0.25 -6.84 -0.50
N VAL A 87 0.15 -5.63 -0.90
CA VAL A 87 1.47 -5.10 -0.58
C VAL A 87 1.29 -3.81 0.20
N LEU A 88 2.27 -3.50 1.03
CA LEU A 88 2.32 -2.28 1.82
C LEU A 88 3.54 -1.48 1.41
N PHE A 89 3.37 -0.16 1.30
CA PHE A 89 4.49 0.70 0.92
C PHE A 89 4.42 2.02 1.65
N GLY A 90 5.54 2.68 1.78
CA GLY A 90 5.56 3.98 2.45
C GLY A 90 6.94 4.58 2.61
N SER A 91 6.97 5.75 3.22
CA SER A 91 8.20 6.49 3.47
C SER A 91 8.32 6.85 4.96
N TYR A 92 9.56 6.98 5.41
CA TYR A 92 9.84 7.35 6.81
C TYR A 92 11.00 8.34 6.88
N GLY A 93 11.13 9.02 8.01
CA GLY A 93 12.25 9.93 8.25
C GLY A 93 13.05 9.60 9.49
N TRP A 94 12.40 9.13 10.54
CA TRP A 94 13.01 9.01 11.87
C TRP A 94 13.06 7.60 12.43
N ASP A 95 12.18 6.68 12.03
CA ASP A 95 11.92 5.43 12.73
C ASP A 95 12.59 4.18 12.13
N GLU A 96 13.47 4.34 11.21
CA GLU A 96 14.16 3.23 10.54
C GLU A 96 13.22 2.18 9.95
N GLY A 97 11.99 2.58 9.63
CA GLY A 97 11.02 1.69 8.98
C GLY A 97 10.23 0.81 9.94
N GLN A 98 10.30 1.04 11.23
CA GLN A 98 9.55 0.20 12.20
C GLN A 98 8.05 0.24 11.95
N PHE A 99 7.50 1.40 11.52
CA PHE A 99 6.08 1.52 11.23
C PHE A 99 5.60 0.46 10.22
N MET A 100 6.45 0.14 9.26
CA MET A 100 6.11 -0.85 8.23
C MET A 100 6.03 -2.26 8.80
N LYS A 101 6.95 -2.61 9.69
CA LYS A 101 6.95 -3.92 10.34
C LYS A 101 5.68 -4.11 11.15
N ASP A 102 5.29 -3.08 11.89
CA ASP A 102 4.07 -3.11 12.70
C ASP A 102 2.83 -3.19 11.80
N TRP A 103 2.83 -2.48 10.68
CA TRP A 103 1.72 -2.49 9.76
C TRP A 103 1.53 -3.86 9.09
N VAL A 104 2.63 -4.50 8.72
CA VAL A 104 2.59 -5.86 8.15
C VAL A 104 1.93 -6.84 9.13
N VAL A 105 2.34 -6.82 10.40
CA VAL A 105 1.75 -7.69 11.43
C VAL A 105 0.26 -7.42 11.56
N ARG A 106 -0.11 -6.14 11.62
CA ARG A 106 -1.51 -5.72 11.74
C ARG A 106 -2.38 -6.25 10.60
N MET A 107 -1.89 -6.11 9.37
CA MET A 107 -2.68 -6.52 8.21
C MET A 107 -2.79 -8.04 8.10
N LYS A 108 -1.76 -8.77 8.52
CA LYS A 108 -1.84 -10.22 8.62
C LYS A 108 -2.89 -10.64 9.65
N ASP A 109 -2.95 -9.95 10.77
CA ASP A 109 -3.94 -10.21 11.82
C ASP A 109 -5.36 -9.96 11.30
N TYR A 110 -5.53 -9.02 10.36
CA TYR A 110 -6.82 -8.73 9.74
C TYR A 110 -7.23 -9.78 8.71
N GLY A 111 -6.37 -10.72 8.38
CA GLY A 111 -6.68 -11.80 7.45
C GLY A 111 -6.21 -11.57 6.01
N PHE A 112 -5.39 -10.55 5.78
CA PHE A 112 -4.77 -10.35 4.47
C PHE A 112 -3.52 -11.21 4.31
N ASP A 113 -3.21 -11.54 3.05
CA ASP A 113 -1.94 -12.18 2.70
C ASP A 113 -0.98 -11.08 2.23
N VAL A 114 -0.07 -10.67 3.11
CA VAL A 114 0.91 -9.62 2.79
C VAL A 114 2.04 -10.24 2.00
N ILE A 115 2.03 -10.03 0.68
CA ILE A 115 3.00 -10.67 -0.23
C ILE A 115 4.26 -9.83 -0.45
N GLY A 116 4.29 -8.62 0.07
CA GLY A 116 5.47 -7.77 0.01
C GLY A 116 5.26 -6.46 0.72
N ASP A 117 6.37 -5.81 1.05
CA ASP A 117 6.34 -4.48 1.64
C ASP A 117 7.58 -3.71 1.22
N LEU A 118 7.50 -2.38 1.27
CA LEU A 118 8.60 -1.50 0.92
C LEU A 118 8.50 -0.22 1.72
N ALA A 119 9.51 0.04 2.54
CA ALA A 119 9.63 1.30 3.27
C ALA A 119 10.91 2.00 2.82
N VAL A 120 10.80 3.26 2.39
CA VAL A 120 11.93 4.04 1.94
C VAL A 120 12.17 5.21 2.86
N LYS A 121 13.44 5.54 3.08
CA LYS A 121 13.79 6.71 3.88
C LYS A 121 13.68 7.95 2.99
N GLU A 122 12.70 8.82 3.31
CA GLU A 122 12.47 10.05 2.54
C GLU A 122 12.16 9.74 1.06
N SER A 123 13.01 10.14 0.13
CA SER A 123 12.78 9.92 -1.31
C SER A 123 13.31 8.56 -1.76
N PRO A 124 12.57 7.84 -2.61
CA PRO A 124 13.06 6.57 -3.13
C PRO A 124 14.22 6.78 -4.10
N ASN A 125 15.22 5.90 -4.03
CA ASN A 125 16.29 5.84 -5.00
C ASN A 125 15.93 4.87 -6.14
N GLU A 126 16.82 4.74 -7.13
CA GLU A 126 16.56 3.87 -8.28
C GLU A 126 16.34 2.41 -7.90
N GLU A 127 17.14 1.89 -6.96
CA GLU A 127 16.99 0.51 -6.48
C GLU A 127 15.63 0.30 -5.83
N GLN A 128 15.18 1.27 -5.03
CA GLN A 128 13.87 1.20 -4.37
C GLN A 128 12.72 1.33 -5.36
N LEU A 129 12.88 2.14 -6.41
CA LEU A 129 11.89 2.21 -7.47
C LEU A 129 11.78 0.88 -8.22
N ASN A 130 12.89 0.18 -8.40
CA ASN A 130 12.87 -1.16 -9.01
C ASN A 130 12.17 -2.17 -8.11
N LEU A 131 12.33 -2.07 -6.79
CA LEU A 131 11.58 -2.89 -5.85
C LEU A 131 10.08 -2.60 -5.93
N ALA A 132 9.69 -1.33 -6.06
CA ALA A 132 8.29 -0.96 -6.23
C ALA A 132 7.71 -1.57 -7.51
N LYS A 133 8.47 -1.57 -8.60
CA LYS A 133 8.05 -2.21 -9.85
C LYS A 133 7.82 -3.70 -9.66
N GLU A 134 8.68 -4.37 -8.91
CA GLU A 134 8.52 -5.78 -8.61
C GLU A 134 7.24 -6.05 -7.82
N LEU A 135 6.91 -5.19 -6.86
CA LEU A 135 5.65 -5.30 -6.11
C LEU A 135 4.44 -5.18 -7.04
N GLY A 136 4.49 -4.27 -8.00
CA GLY A 136 3.41 -4.14 -8.99
C GLY A 136 3.22 -5.39 -9.81
N LYS A 137 4.31 -6.01 -10.23
CA LYS A 137 4.24 -7.29 -10.97
C LYS A 137 3.61 -8.39 -10.13
N ARG A 138 3.99 -8.48 -8.85
CA ARG A 138 3.43 -9.49 -7.94
C ARG A 138 1.93 -9.33 -7.76
N LEU A 139 1.46 -8.10 -7.68
CA LEU A 139 0.03 -7.83 -7.54
C LEU A 139 -0.75 -8.29 -8.77
N SER A 140 -0.14 -8.25 -9.95
CA SER A 140 -0.79 -8.62 -11.20
C SER A 140 -0.78 -10.12 -11.48
N GLU A 141 -0.07 -10.90 -10.70
CA GLU A 141 0.04 -12.35 -10.86
C GLU A 141 -1.22 -13.14 -10.37
#